data_94bb3797385ed4645dd327c9f7984d07
#
_entry.id   94bb3797385ed4645dd327c9f7984d07
#
_cell.length_a   1.000
_cell.length_b   1.000
_cell.length_c   1.000
_cell.angle_alpha   90.00
_cell.angle_beta   90.00
_cell.angle_gamma   90.00
#
_symmetry.space_group_name_H-M   'P 1'
#
loop_
_entity.id
_entity.type
_entity.pdbx_description
1 polymer ?
#
loop_
_entity_poly.entity_id
_entity_poly.type
_entity_poly.pdbx_seq_one_letter_code
_entity_poly.pdbx_strand_id
1 'polypeptide(L)'
;MAQSNSETASAKHPTLGELRHQITAINHEILVLLNRRAEIGLKVSEYKERNAIELFIPSREQEMLDGLVEANAGPFPDEVVRELFREIFRASLGLMQARKKETLRLTRRPGSADAVVEVGDVLVGRHPVVIAGPCSVEDPEQMERVAAFLARQGVQLLRGGAFKPRTSPYSFQGLGEPGLRILKDAGARHGLKTVTEVVDTRSVELVARYADVLQVGARNMMNYELLKAVATTGKPVLLKRSFAATLDEWLRAAEYLALGGNERIILCERGIRTFSRETRCTLDISAIPLMKELCRLPIVVDVSHAAGRRDILPALARASLAAGAHGIMVEVHPTPHLARSDSEQQLDLEQFAALMDGLRPEFLGAQSPAAAANLED
;
A
#
# COMPACT_ATOMS: atom_id res chain seq x y z
N MET A 1 -77.29 -44.57 35.82
CA MET A 1 -77.07 -43.28 35.16
C MET A 1 -75.65 -42.88 35.48
N ALA A 2 -74.67 -43.16 34.58
CA ALA A 2 -73.27 -42.76 34.71
C ALA A 2 -73.01 -41.68 33.66
N GLN A 3 -72.75 -40.50 34.12
CA GLN A 3 -72.32 -39.39 33.25
C GLN A 3 -70.82 -39.54 33.05
N SER A 4 -70.42 -39.81 31.84
CA SER A 4 -68.99 -39.79 31.37
C SER A 4 -68.60 -38.34 31.11
N ASN A 5 -67.78 -37.76 32.00
CA ASN A 5 -67.09 -36.54 31.72
C ASN A 5 -65.88 -36.82 30.78
N SER A 6 -65.98 -36.46 29.52
CA SER A 6 -64.87 -36.36 28.61
C SER A 6 -64.18 -34.98 28.76
N GLU A 7 -63.14 -34.90 29.58
CA GLU A 7 -62.23 -33.76 29.57
C GLU A 7 -61.42 -33.79 28.27
N THR A 8 -61.81 -32.94 27.31
CA THR A 8 -60.98 -32.60 26.16
C THR A 8 -59.84 -31.70 26.66
N ALA A 9 -58.62 -32.24 26.73
CA ALA A 9 -57.42 -31.47 27.00
C ALA A 9 -57.23 -30.43 25.89
N SER A 10 -57.61 -29.19 26.21
CA SER A 10 -57.30 -28.01 25.35
C SER A 10 -55.77 -27.84 25.29
N ALA A 11 -55.19 -28.09 24.14
CA ALA A 11 -53.80 -27.79 23.90
C ALA A 11 -53.57 -26.26 24.12
N LYS A 12 -52.89 -25.90 25.22
CA LYS A 12 -52.55 -24.49 25.51
C LYS A 12 -51.59 -24.02 24.38
N HIS A 13 -52.06 -23.07 23.60
CA HIS A 13 -51.19 -22.35 22.66
C HIS A 13 -50.10 -21.63 23.45
N PRO A 14 -48.83 -21.69 23.00
CA PRO A 14 -47.72 -21.05 23.67
C PRO A 14 -47.93 -19.53 23.74
N THR A 15 -47.54 -18.94 24.83
CA THR A 15 -47.60 -17.48 25.03
C THR A 15 -46.51 -16.78 24.18
N LEU A 16 -46.73 -15.51 23.86
CA LEU A 16 -45.73 -14.70 23.15
C LEU A 16 -44.35 -14.70 23.87
N GLY A 17 -44.37 -14.71 25.22
CA GLY A 17 -43.15 -14.81 26.04
C GLY A 17 -42.40 -16.13 25.81
N GLU A 18 -43.09 -17.26 25.80
CA GLU A 18 -42.52 -18.57 25.55
C GLU A 18 -41.95 -18.67 24.11
N LEU A 19 -42.66 -18.15 23.12
CA LEU A 19 -42.16 -18.11 21.74
C LEU A 19 -40.90 -17.25 21.58
N ARG A 20 -40.83 -16.10 22.25
CA ARG A 20 -39.62 -15.25 22.27
C ARG A 20 -38.43 -15.95 22.94
N HIS A 21 -38.66 -16.69 24.03
CA HIS A 21 -37.62 -17.49 24.67
C HIS A 21 -37.10 -18.59 23.76
N GLN A 22 -38.00 -19.28 23.04
CA GLN A 22 -37.58 -20.30 22.05
C GLN A 22 -36.73 -19.71 20.94
N ILE A 23 -37.10 -18.54 20.36
CA ILE A 23 -36.33 -17.85 19.35
C ILE A 23 -34.94 -17.47 19.90
N THR A 24 -34.86 -16.96 21.14
CA THR A 24 -33.62 -16.60 21.79
C THR A 24 -32.71 -17.83 21.96
N ALA A 25 -33.23 -18.97 22.37
CA ALA A 25 -32.49 -20.21 22.51
C ALA A 25 -31.92 -20.66 21.16
N ILE A 26 -32.77 -20.66 20.11
CA ILE A 26 -32.34 -21.02 18.74
C ILE A 26 -31.23 -20.07 18.24
N ASN A 27 -31.34 -18.76 18.51
CA ASN A 27 -30.29 -17.80 18.13
C ASN A 27 -28.95 -18.13 18.80
N HIS A 28 -28.93 -18.57 20.05
CA HIS A 28 -27.72 -19.02 20.71
C HIS A 28 -27.13 -20.30 20.07
N GLU A 29 -27.99 -21.26 19.70
CA GLU A 29 -27.56 -22.47 19.02
C GLU A 29 -26.94 -22.14 17.64
N ILE A 30 -27.58 -21.25 16.88
CA ILE A 30 -27.04 -20.75 15.60
C ILE A 30 -25.65 -20.10 15.80
N LEU A 31 -25.48 -19.26 16.84
CA LEU A 31 -24.20 -18.62 17.14
C LEU A 31 -23.11 -19.67 17.44
N VAL A 32 -23.43 -20.67 18.25
CA VAL A 32 -22.50 -21.76 18.56
C VAL A 32 -22.09 -22.52 17.30
N LEU A 33 -23.05 -22.84 16.42
CA LEU A 33 -22.79 -23.55 15.15
C LEU A 33 -21.96 -22.69 14.19
N LEU A 34 -22.22 -21.39 14.09
CA LEU A 34 -21.44 -20.47 13.26
C LEU A 34 -20.00 -20.37 13.76
N ASN A 35 -19.76 -20.27 15.08
CA ASN A 35 -18.40 -20.24 15.64
C ASN A 35 -17.66 -21.57 15.38
N ARG A 36 -18.32 -22.72 15.61
CA ARG A 36 -17.74 -24.04 15.31
C ARG A 36 -17.39 -24.18 13.83
N ARG A 37 -18.27 -23.69 12.93
CA ARG A 37 -18.00 -23.69 11.50
C ARG A 37 -16.79 -22.81 11.15
N ALA A 38 -16.68 -21.63 11.77
CA ALA A 38 -15.55 -20.72 11.58
C ALA A 38 -14.22 -21.36 12.03
N GLU A 39 -14.18 -22.05 13.19
CA GLU A 39 -13.00 -22.77 13.67
C GLU A 39 -12.56 -23.88 12.68
N ILE A 40 -13.51 -24.66 12.15
CA ILE A 40 -13.20 -25.67 11.13
C ILE A 40 -12.67 -25.00 9.86
N GLY A 41 -13.27 -23.87 9.45
CA GLY A 41 -12.81 -23.07 8.32
C GLY A 41 -11.36 -22.63 8.46
N LEU A 42 -10.96 -22.17 9.64
CA LEU A 42 -9.56 -21.80 9.91
C LEU A 42 -8.61 -23.01 9.75
N LYS A 43 -8.99 -24.21 10.22
CA LYS A 43 -8.20 -25.44 10.04
C LYS A 43 -8.10 -25.83 8.55
N VAL A 44 -9.18 -25.65 7.79
CA VAL A 44 -9.17 -25.86 6.33
C VAL A 44 -8.24 -24.87 5.64
N SER A 45 -8.23 -23.60 6.07
CA SER A 45 -7.30 -22.60 5.55
C SER A 45 -5.84 -23.01 5.79
N GLU A 46 -5.49 -23.45 7.00
CA GLU A 46 -4.14 -23.92 7.32
C GLU A 46 -3.73 -25.16 6.47
N TYR A 47 -4.65 -26.10 6.27
CA TYR A 47 -4.39 -27.26 5.42
C TYR A 47 -4.13 -26.86 3.96
N LYS A 48 -4.98 -25.97 3.41
CA LYS A 48 -4.83 -25.47 2.05
C LYS A 48 -3.50 -24.73 1.85
N GLU A 49 -3.09 -23.91 2.82
CA GLU A 49 -1.81 -23.20 2.79
C GLU A 49 -0.62 -24.16 2.76
N ARG A 50 -0.60 -25.18 3.64
CA ARG A 50 0.48 -26.20 3.66
C ARG A 50 0.61 -26.99 2.37
N ASN A 51 -0.49 -27.15 1.62
CA ASN A 51 -0.53 -27.93 0.39
C ASN A 51 -0.61 -27.09 -0.89
N ALA A 52 -0.36 -25.76 -0.80
CA ALA A 52 -0.43 -24.82 -1.92
C ALA A 52 -1.75 -24.85 -2.70
N ILE A 53 -2.88 -25.06 -2.00
CA ILE A 53 -4.23 -25.08 -2.57
C ILE A 53 -4.85 -23.69 -2.44
N GLU A 54 -5.54 -23.22 -3.48
CA GLU A 54 -6.24 -21.93 -3.45
C GLU A 54 -7.28 -21.86 -2.33
N LEU A 55 -7.31 -20.73 -1.60
CA LEU A 55 -8.21 -20.52 -0.47
C LEU A 55 -9.68 -20.52 -0.91
N PHE A 56 -9.99 -19.86 -2.02
CA PHE A 56 -11.33 -19.74 -2.58
C PHE A 56 -11.44 -20.51 -3.89
N ILE A 57 -12.41 -21.42 -3.99
CA ILE A 57 -12.71 -22.23 -5.17
C ILE A 57 -14.20 -22.03 -5.48
N PRO A 58 -14.57 -21.28 -6.54
CA PRO A 58 -15.95 -20.93 -6.85
C PRO A 58 -16.87 -22.14 -7.07
N SER A 59 -16.38 -23.21 -7.72
CA SER A 59 -17.16 -24.44 -7.95
C SER A 59 -17.56 -25.12 -6.65
N ARG A 60 -16.65 -25.10 -5.66
CA ARG A 60 -16.93 -25.70 -4.34
C ARG A 60 -17.96 -24.89 -3.55
N GLU A 61 -17.95 -23.57 -3.66
CA GLU A 61 -18.99 -22.72 -3.05
C GLU A 61 -20.35 -23.02 -3.66
N GLN A 62 -20.43 -23.16 -5.00
CA GLN A 62 -21.67 -23.48 -5.68
C GLN A 62 -22.20 -24.86 -5.28
N GLU A 63 -21.36 -25.89 -5.23
CA GLU A 63 -21.73 -27.22 -4.75
C GLU A 63 -22.34 -27.20 -3.34
N MET A 64 -21.73 -26.45 -2.43
CA MET A 64 -22.25 -26.32 -1.05
C MET A 64 -23.61 -25.62 -1.02
N LEU A 65 -23.81 -24.57 -1.82
CA LEU A 65 -25.09 -23.85 -1.89
C LEU A 65 -26.19 -24.75 -2.48
N ASP A 66 -25.88 -25.51 -3.51
CA ASP A 66 -26.85 -26.43 -4.14
C ASP A 66 -27.25 -27.54 -3.18
N GLY A 67 -26.31 -28.14 -2.46
CA GLY A 67 -26.61 -29.15 -1.44
C GLY A 67 -27.44 -28.61 -0.27
N LEU A 68 -27.27 -27.35 0.12
CA LEU A 68 -28.07 -26.70 1.16
C LEU A 68 -29.51 -26.44 0.70
N VAL A 69 -29.69 -26.06 -0.57
CA VAL A 69 -31.01 -25.88 -1.16
C VAL A 69 -31.71 -27.23 -1.29
N GLU A 70 -31.04 -28.27 -1.76
CA GLU A 70 -31.60 -29.61 -1.84
C GLU A 70 -32.07 -30.16 -0.47
N ALA A 71 -31.34 -29.80 0.59
CA ALA A 71 -31.69 -30.19 1.96
C ALA A 71 -32.74 -29.30 2.63
N ASN A 72 -33.20 -28.20 1.97
CA ASN A 72 -34.13 -27.24 2.53
C ASN A 72 -35.55 -27.82 2.59
N ALA A 73 -36.01 -28.15 3.78
CA ALA A 73 -37.40 -28.61 4.04
C ALA A 73 -38.19 -27.58 4.88
N GLY A 74 -37.65 -26.39 5.07
CA GLY A 74 -38.18 -25.39 5.97
C GLY A 74 -39.03 -24.30 5.30
N PRO A 75 -39.52 -23.34 6.05
CA PRO A 75 -40.36 -22.26 5.53
C PRO A 75 -39.62 -21.19 4.72
N PHE A 76 -38.27 -21.19 4.71
CA PHE A 76 -37.50 -20.23 3.90
C PHE A 76 -37.53 -20.65 2.43
N PRO A 77 -37.77 -19.69 1.50
CA PRO A 77 -37.55 -19.92 0.08
C PRO A 77 -36.06 -20.24 -0.20
N ASP A 78 -35.79 -21.03 -1.24
CA ASP A 78 -34.45 -21.44 -1.61
C ASP A 78 -33.47 -20.29 -1.89
N GLU A 79 -33.98 -19.19 -2.48
CA GLU A 79 -33.20 -17.97 -2.70
C GLU A 79 -32.72 -17.36 -1.38
N VAL A 80 -33.56 -17.34 -0.37
CA VAL A 80 -33.22 -16.79 0.96
C VAL A 80 -32.16 -17.65 1.63
N VAL A 81 -32.28 -18.99 1.52
CA VAL A 81 -31.25 -19.92 2.00
C VAL A 81 -29.92 -19.64 1.32
N ARG A 82 -29.88 -19.47 -0.01
CA ARG A 82 -28.67 -19.14 -0.76
C ARG A 82 -28.05 -17.83 -0.29
N GLU A 83 -28.83 -16.78 -0.10
CA GLU A 83 -28.32 -15.47 0.36
C GLU A 83 -27.70 -15.55 1.76
N LEU A 84 -28.40 -16.15 2.71
CA LEU A 84 -27.92 -16.33 4.08
C LEU A 84 -26.57 -17.08 4.11
N PHE A 85 -26.46 -18.18 3.38
CA PHE A 85 -25.23 -18.95 3.37
C PHE A 85 -24.09 -18.26 2.60
N ARG A 86 -24.36 -17.46 1.57
CA ARG A 86 -23.36 -16.62 0.94
C ARG A 86 -22.76 -15.62 1.92
N GLU A 87 -23.57 -14.99 2.77
CA GLU A 87 -23.06 -14.08 3.80
C GLU A 87 -22.21 -14.82 4.85
N ILE A 88 -22.62 -16.02 5.27
CA ILE A 88 -21.84 -16.87 6.17
C ILE A 88 -20.48 -17.24 5.52
N PHE A 89 -20.47 -17.57 4.22
CA PHE A 89 -19.25 -17.92 3.50
C PHE A 89 -18.34 -16.70 3.35
N ARG A 90 -18.89 -15.53 3.02
CA ARG A 90 -18.16 -14.26 2.95
C ARG A 90 -17.52 -13.89 4.28
N ALA A 91 -18.27 -13.97 5.38
CA ALA A 91 -17.75 -13.72 6.72
C ALA A 91 -16.62 -14.69 7.10
N SER A 92 -16.79 -15.99 6.78
CA SER A 92 -15.76 -17.01 7.03
C SER A 92 -14.51 -16.78 6.21
N LEU A 93 -14.64 -16.41 4.92
CA LEU A 93 -13.52 -16.09 4.05
C LEU A 93 -12.77 -14.86 4.55
N GLY A 94 -13.51 -13.82 4.99
CA GLY A 94 -12.93 -12.63 5.61
C GLY A 94 -12.10 -12.94 6.86
N LEU A 95 -12.59 -13.83 7.72
CA LEU A 95 -11.85 -14.30 8.91
C LEU A 95 -10.56 -15.05 8.53
N MET A 96 -10.62 -15.95 7.54
CA MET A 96 -9.45 -16.68 7.04
C MET A 96 -8.42 -15.74 6.43
N GLN A 97 -8.85 -14.74 5.66
CA GLN A 97 -7.98 -13.72 5.06
C GLN A 97 -7.36 -12.81 6.11
N ALA A 98 -8.12 -12.39 7.15
CA ALA A 98 -7.59 -11.61 8.26
C ALA A 98 -6.47 -12.35 8.98
N ARG A 99 -6.66 -13.66 9.27
CA ARG A 99 -5.62 -14.50 9.88
C ARG A 99 -4.37 -14.64 8.98
N LYS A 100 -4.54 -14.69 7.66
CA LYS A 100 -3.43 -14.71 6.71
C LYS A 100 -2.64 -13.39 6.72
N LYS A 101 -3.29 -12.23 6.98
CA LYS A 101 -2.60 -10.96 7.19
C LYS A 101 -1.66 -10.99 8.39
N GLU A 102 -2.05 -11.67 9.49
CA GLU A 102 -1.20 -11.83 10.67
C GLU A 102 0.08 -12.65 10.39
N THR A 103 0.12 -13.43 9.31
CA THR A 103 1.27 -14.23 8.91
C THR A 103 2.23 -13.53 7.94
N LEU A 104 1.87 -12.37 7.38
CA LEU A 104 2.78 -11.61 6.52
C LEU A 104 4.02 -11.19 7.31
N ARG A 105 5.21 -11.30 6.70
CA ARG A 105 6.50 -10.93 7.31
C ARG A 105 6.56 -9.44 7.68
N LEU A 106 5.93 -8.62 6.85
CA LEU A 106 5.95 -7.16 6.98
C LEU A 106 4.90 -6.62 7.95
N THR A 107 3.92 -7.44 8.39
CA THR A 107 2.90 -7.02 9.35
C THR A 107 3.55 -6.60 10.68
N ARG A 108 3.11 -5.45 11.20
CA ARG A 108 3.54 -4.97 12.52
C ARG A 108 3.06 -5.93 13.61
N ARG A 109 3.96 -6.36 14.46
CA ARG A 109 3.65 -7.16 15.65
C ARG A 109 3.78 -6.28 16.88
N PRO A 110 3.06 -6.56 17.97
CA PRO A 110 3.25 -5.83 19.24
C PRO A 110 4.74 -5.81 19.64
N GLY A 111 5.26 -4.61 19.95
CA GLY A 111 6.67 -4.42 20.35
C GLY A 111 7.69 -4.44 19.20
N SER A 112 7.28 -4.57 17.93
CA SER A 112 8.24 -4.47 16.82
C SER A 112 8.63 -3.02 16.53
N ALA A 113 9.94 -2.77 16.41
CA ALA A 113 10.46 -1.47 15.98
C ALA A 113 10.16 -1.17 14.51
N ASP A 114 10.10 0.11 14.15
CA ASP A 114 10.03 0.56 12.76
C ASP A 114 11.27 0.12 11.99
N ALA A 115 11.08 -0.26 10.73
CA ALA A 115 12.18 -0.61 9.86
C ALA A 115 12.88 0.66 9.38
N VAL A 116 14.21 0.61 9.35
CA VAL A 116 15.05 1.64 8.76
C VAL A 116 15.69 1.07 7.49
N VAL A 117 15.55 1.77 6.38
CA VAL A 117 16.14 1.39 5.10
C VAL A 117 17.40 2.23 4.86
N GLU A 118 18.55 1.57 4.86
CA GLU A 118 19.83 2.19 4.58
C GLU A 118 20.04 2.36 3.06
N VAL A 119 20.33 3.60 2.64
CA VAL A 119 20.69 3.96 1.28
C VAL A 119 22.06 4.66 1.34
N GLY A 120 23.14 3.88 1.40
CA GLY A 120 24.46 4.39 1.76
C GLY A 120 24.45 4.93 3.19
N ASP A 121 24.72 6.21 3.34
CA ASP A 121 24.71 6.95 4.61
C ASP A 121 23.31 7.53 4.99
N VAL A 122 22.32 7.42 4.10
CA VAL A 122 20.96 7.91 4.34
C VAL A 122 20.10 6.84 4.99
N LEU A 123 19.48 7.16 6.14
CA LEU A 123 18.65 6.25 6.95
C LEU A 123 17.17 6.62 6.80
N VAL A 124 16.49 6.03 5.79
CA VAL A 124 15.06 6.27 5.55
C VAL A 124 14.23 5.53 6.60
N GLY A 125 13.41 6.28 7.33
CA GLY A 125 12.62 5.76 8.45
C GLY A 125 13.11 6.25 9.82
N ARG A 126 14.35 6.78 9.91
CA ARG A 126 14.89 7.34 11.16
C ARG A 126 14.65 8.85 11.27
N HIS A 127 14.88 9.56 10.17
CA HIS A 127 14.62 11.00 10.06
C HIS A 127 13.87 11.27 8.76
N PRO A 128 13.08 12.34 8.67
CA PRO A 128 12.43 12.73 7.42
C PRO A 128 13.47 12.95 6.30
N VAL A 129 13.23 12.38 5.13
CA VAL A 129 14.09 12.52 3.95
C VAL A 129 13.38 13.27 2.83
N VAL A 130 14.14 13.93 1.96
CA VAL A 130 13.63 14.51 0.73
C VAL A 130 14.21 13.79 -0.46
N ILE A 131 13.33 13.28 -1.34
CA ILE A 131 13.66 12.70 -2.63
C ILE A 131 13.28 13.73 -3.69
N ALA A 132 14.24 14.40 -4.32
CA ALA A 132 13.98 15.45 -5.27
C ALA A 132 14.75 15.28 -6.58
N GLY A 133 14.26 15.88 -7.66
CA GLY A 133 14.89 15.85 -8.97
C GLY A 133 13.86 15.83 -10.10
N PRO A 134 14.30 15.87 -11.37
CA PRO A 134 13.39 16.01 -12.50
C PRO A 134 12.54 14.75 -12.73
N CYS A 135 11.40 14.93 -13.41
CA CYS A 135 10.57 13.82 -13.85
C CYS A 135 11.37 12.85 -14.73
N SER A 136 12.14 13.38 -15.69
CA SER A 136 13.01 12.60 -16.59
C SER A 136 14.42 13.18 -16.61
N VAL A 137 15.41 12.31 -16.80
CA VAL A 137 16.76 12.69 -17.18
C VAL A 137 16.74 13.07 -18.66
N GLU A 138 17.11 14.31 -18.99
CA GLU A 138 17.00 14.84 -20.35
C GLU A 138 18.37 15.08 -21.01
N ASP A 139 19.32 15.58 -20.23
CA ASP A 139 20.70 15.80 -20.64
C ASP A 139 21.64 15.97 -19.41
N PRO A 140 22.98 15.97 -19.61
CA PRO A 140 23.93 16.15 -18.52
C PRO A 140 23.85 17.53 -17.83
N GLU A 141 23.58 18.60 -18.58
CA GLU A 141 23.53 19.97 -18.03
C GLU A 141 22.34 20.16 -17.10
N GLN A 142 21.15 19.67 -17.51
CA GLN A 142 19.96 19.64 -16.67
C GLN A 142 20.25 18.95 -15.33
N MET A 143 20.81 17.73 -15.37
CA MET A 143 21.05 16.94 -14.17
C MET A 143 22.12 17.58 -13.27
N GLU A 144 23.17 18.14 -13.84
CA GLU A 144 24.22 18.84 -13.10
C GLU A 144 23.66 20.05 -12.33
N ARG A 145 22.89 20.90 -13.02
CA ARG A 145 22.26 22.09 -12.41
C ARG A 145 21.35 21.69 -11.25
N VAL A 146 20.52 20.66 -11.46
CA VAL A 146 19.59 20.18 -10.44
C VAL A 146 20.34 19.55 -9.27
N ALA A 147 21.28 18.64 -9.51
CA ALA A 147 22.01 17.93 -8.46
C ALA A 147 22.83 18.90 -7.59
N ALA A 148 23.56 19.82 -8.22
CA ALA A 148 24.33 20.87 -7.53
C ALA A 148 23.43 21.75 -6.64
N PHE A 149 22.25 22.10 -7.13
CA PHE A 149 21.29 22.91 -6.37
C PHE A 149 20.71 22.11 -5.20
N LEU A 150 20.23 20.89 -5.44
CA LEU A 150 19.61 20.04 -4.42
C LEU A 150 20.57 19.70 -3.28
N ALA A 151 21.84 19.44 -3.59
CA ALA A 151 22.88 19.20 -2.57
C ALA A 151 23.04 20.42 -1.63
N ARG A 152 23.05 21.64 -2.18
CA ARG A 152 23.09 22.89 -1.37
C ARG A 152 21.84 23.09 -0.51
N GLN A 153 20.68 22.55 -0.91
CA GLN A 153 19.45 22.55 -0.13
C GLN A 153 19.39 21.46 0.95
N GLY A 154 20.43 20.61 1.08
CA GLY A 154 20.47 19.53 2.05
C GLY A 154 19.66 18.29 1.66
N VAL A 155 19.27 18.16 0.38
CA VAL A 155 18.63 16.95 -0.16
C VAL A 155 19.67 15.83 -0.21
N GLN A 156 19.23 14.60 0.13
CA GLN A 156 20.12 13.43 0.15
C GLN A 156 19.85 12.45 -1.02
N LEU A 157 18.64 12.47 -1.57
CA LEU A 157 18.19 11.49 -2.57
C LEU A 157 17.78 12.21 -3.86
N LEU A 158 18.58 11.99 -4.93
CA LEU A 158 18.34 12.54 -6.27
C LEU A 158 17.49 11.56 -7.08
N ARG A 159 16.30 11.99 -7.51
CA ARG A 159 15.49 11.21 -8.44
C ARG A 159 15.66 11.68 -9.89
N GLY A 160 15.50 10.77 -10.84
CA GLY A 160 15.42 11.06 -12.28
C GLY A 160 15.01 9.84 -13.06
N GLY A 161 13.99 9.93 -13.92
CA GLY A 161 13.55 8.82 -14.76
C GLY A 161 14.43 8.66 -16.00
N ALA A 162 15.22 7.59 -16.09
CA ALA A 162 15.97 7.25 -17.30
C ALA A 162 15.12 6.46 -18.30
N PHE A 163 14.12 5.72 -17.82
CA PHE A 163 13.07 5.07 -18.58
C PHE A 163 11.71 5.66 -18.19
N LYS A 164 10.84 5.87 -19.18
CA LYS A 164 9.53 6.52 -18.95
C LYS A 164 8.41 5.66 -19.55
N PRO A 165 7.60 4.98 -18.71
CA PRO A 165 6.40 4.31 -19.18
C PRO A 165 5.38 5.36 -19.60
N ARG A 166 5.01 5.39 -20.87
CA ARG A 166 4.10 6.41 -21.46
C ARG A 166 2.86 5.76 -22.01
N THR A 167 1.72 6.45 -21.87
CA THR A 167 0.46 6.02 -22.51
C THR A 167 0.52 6.19 -24.02
N SER A 168 1.20 7.25 -24.50
CA SER A 168 1.42 7.47 -25.93
C SER A 168 2.82 7.01 -26.34
N PRO A 169 2.95 6.19 -27.41
CA PRO A 169 4.25 5.77 -27.92
C PRO A 169 5.06 6.91 -28.54
N TYR A 170 4.43 8.03 -28.87
CA TYR A 170 5.09 9.22 -29.43
C TYR A 170 5.67 10.15 -28.37
N SER A 171 5.37 9.94 -27.09
CA SER A 171 5.95 10.72 -25.99
C SER A 171 7.40 10.31 -25.73
N PHE A 172 8.16 11.18 -25.10
CA PHE A 172 9.56 10.90 -24.70
C PHE A 172 9.62 9.65 -23.80
N GLN A 173 10.39 8.65 -24.24
CA GLN A 173 10.50 7.35 -23.57
C GLN A 173 11.65 7.28 -22.53
N GLY A 174 12.42 8.36 -22.39
CA GLY A 174 13.64 8.43 -21.60
C GLY A 174 14.89 8.17 -22.45
N LEU A 175 16.07 8.38 -21.86
CA LEU A 175 17.35 8.18 -22.52
C LEU A 175 17.88 6.75 -22.39
N GLY A 176 17.23 5.89 -21.58
CA GLY A 176 17.73 4.54 -21.32
C GLY A 176 19.07 4.54 -20.55
N GLU A 177 19.99 3.67 -20.93
CA GLU A 177 21.30 3.54 -20.24
C GLU A 177 22.12 4.83 -20.21
N PRO A 178 22.22 5.65 -21.28
CA PRO A 178 22.84 6.97 -21.18
C PRO A 178 22.25 7.85 -20.07
N GLY A 179 20.92 7.83 -19.88
CA GLY A 179 20.27 8.54 -18.80
C GLY A 179 20.61 8.01 -17.40
N LEU A 180 20.80 6.69 -17.27
CA LEU A 180 21.27 6.09 -16.02
C LEU A 180 22.68 6.55 -15.65
N ARG A 181 23.59 6.63 -16.65
CA ARG A 181 24.95 7.13 -16.45
C ARG A 181 24.95 8.58 -16.00
N ILE A 182 24.20 9.45 -16.70
CA ILE A 182 24.05 10.87 -16.35
C ILE A 182 23.58 11.03 -14.91
N LEU A 183 22.52 10.29 -14.51
CA LEU A 183 21.98 10.34 -13.15
C LEU A 183 23.02 9.90 -12.10
N LYS A 184 23.70 8.78 -12.35
CA LYS A 184 24.74 8.25 -11.45
C LYS A 184 25.89 9.23 -11.29
N ASP A 185 26.38 9.80 -12.39
CA ASP A 185 27.52 10.71 -12.40
C ASP A 185 27.20 12.02 -11.68
N ALA A 186 25.99 12.57 -11.88
CA ALA A 186 25.51 13.74 -11.17
C ALA A 186 25.35 13.46 -9.65
N GLY A 187 24.74 12.32 -9.29
CA GLY A 187 24.63 11.90 -7.90
C GLY A 187 25.99 11.77 -7.22
N ALA A 188 26.94 11.08 -7.85
CA ALA A 188 28.29 10.87 -7.31
C ALA A 188 29.06 12.17 -7.10
N ARG A 189 28.99 13.11 -8.05
CA ARG A 189 29.67 14.41 -7.95
C ARG A 189 29.19 15.27 -6.79
N HIS A 190 27.89 15.17 -6.46
CA HIS A 190 27.27 16.00 -5.43
C HIS A 190 26.95 15.25 -4.14
N GLY A 191 27.42 14.00 -4.00
CA GLY A 191 27.18 13.20 -2.79
C GLY A 191 25.74 12.74 -2.60
N LEU A 192 24.93 12.74 -3.65
CA LEU A 192 23.51 12.36 -3.61
C LEU A 192 23.34 10.89 -3.97
N LYS A 193 22.47 10.18 -3.25
CA LYS A 193 22.06 8.81 -3.61
C LYS A 193 20.97 8.87 -4.67
N THR A 194 20.99 7.95 -5.61
CA THR A 194 20.15 8.01 -6.81
C THR A 194 18.93 7.10 -6.73
N VAL A 195 17.78 7.62 -7.17
CA VAL A 195 16.49 6.90 -7.25
C VAL A 195 15.99 6.95 -8.69
N THR A 196 15.78 5.79 -9.33
CA THR A 196 15.23 5.76 -10.69
C THR A 196 14.27 4.58 -10.89
N GLU A 197 13.34 4.74 -11.83
CA GLU A 197 12.30 3.75 -12.09
C GLU A 197 12.83 2.59 -12.95
N VAL A 198 12.51 1.37 -12.53
CA VAL A 198 12.64 0.15 -13.32
C VAL A 198 11.26 -0.21 -13.90
N VAL A 199 11.20 -0.43 -15.22
CA VAL A 199 9.91 -0.54 -15.94
C VAL A 199 9.54 -1.95 -16.36
N ASP A 200 10.52 -2.83 -16.53
CA ASP A 200 10.31 -4.23 -16.89
C ASP A 200 11.42 -5.14 -16.31
N THR A 201 11.19 -6.46 -16.35
CA THR A 201 12.13 -7.46 -15.81
C THR A 201 13.48 -7.49 -16.52
N ARG A 202 13.55 -7.14 -17.82
CA ARG A 202 14.78 -7.15 -18.62
C ARG A 202 15.72 -6.01 -18.24
N SER A 203 15.16 -4.90 -17.73
CA SER A 203 15.94 -3.72 -17.36
C SER A 203 16.43 -3.75 -15.90
N VAL A 204 15.99 -4.71 -15.08
CA VAL A 204 16.29 -4.76 -13.63
C VAL A 204 17.78 -4.74 -13.35
N GLU A 205 18.55 -5.67 -13.95
CA GLU A 205 20.00 -5.76 -13.73
C GLU A 205 20.75 -4.52 -14.21
N LEU A 206 20.32 -3.97 -15.36
CA LEU A 206 20.89 -2.75 -15.90
C LEU A 206 20.70 -1.58 -14.94
N VAL A 207 19.45 -1.34 -14.49
CA VAL A 207 19.13 -0.23 -13.58
C VAL A 207 19.85 -0.42 -12.24
N ALA A 208 19.90 -1.64 -11.70
CA ALA A 208 20.56 -1.94 -10.42
C ALA A 208 22.06 -1.64 -10.41
N ARG A 209 22.74 -1.67 -11.57
CA ARG A 209 24.17 -1.28 -11.68
C ARG A 209 24.41 0.22 -11.53
N TYR A 210 23.40 1.03 -11.81
CA TYR A 210 23.56 2.49 -11.82
C TYR A 210 22.88 3.17 -10.64
N ALA A 211 21.75 2.66 -10.15
CA ALA A 211 20.94 3.29 -9.11
C ALA A 211 21.24 2.74 -7.71
N ASP A 212 21.07 3.60 -6.68
CA ASP A 212 21.14 3.20 -5.29
C ASP A 212 19.78 2.66 -4.80
N VAL A 213 18.67 3.19 -5.32
CA VAL A 213 17.30 2.78 -5.01
C VAL A 213 16.55 2.48 -6.31
N LEU A 214 15.93 1.31 -6.39
CA LEU A 214 15.07 0.92 -7.50
C LEU A 214 13.63 1.35 -7.22
N GLN A 215 13.06 2.24 -8.04
CA GLN A 215 11.67 2.62 -7.92
C GLN A 215 10.80 1.67 -8.77
N VAL A 216 9.79 1.07 -8.15
CA VAL A 216 8.68 0.41 -8.86
C VAL A 216 7.53 1.39 -8.94
N GLY A 217 7.18 1.81 -10.16
CA GLY A 217 6.14 2.79 -10.42
C GLY A 217 4.73 2.27 -10.12
N ALA A 218 3.78 3.18 -9.91
CA ALA A 218 2.40 2.84 -9.54
C ALA A 218 1.69 1.91 -10.55
N ARG A 219 2.02 1.98 -11.84
CA ARG A 219 1.48 1.08 -12.87
C ARG A 219 2.00 -0.34 -12.78
N ASN A 220 3.18 -0.53 -12.14
CA ASN A 220 3.85 -1.81 -11.97
C ASN A 220 3.74 -2.37 -10.55
N MET A 221 2.96 -1.76 -9.65
CA MET A 221 2.81 -2.25 -8.28
C MET A 221 2.33 -3.71 -8.23
N MET A 222 1.46 -4.11 -9.15
CA MET A 222 0.92 -5.48 -9.25
C MET A 222 1.65 -6.34 -10.30
N ASN A 223 2.77 -5.88 -10.83
CA ASN A 223 3.60 -6.69 -11.71
C ASN A 223 4.52 -7.59 -10.86
N TYR A 224 3.94 -8.69 -10.41
CA TYR A 224 4.61 -9.60 -9.45
C TYR A 224 5.90 -10.20 -10.01
N GLU A 225 6.00 -10.43 -11.31
CA GLU A 225 7.25 -10.90 -11.93
C GLU A 225 8.35 -9.83 -11.87
N LEU A 226 7.98 -8.55 -12.05
CA LEU A 226 8.91 -7.45 -11.84
C LEU A 226 9.34 -7.34 -10.37
N LEU A 227 8.40 -7.48 -9.42
CA LEU A 227 8.71 -7.44 -7.98
C LEU A 227 9.67 -8.56 -7.59
N LYS A 228 9.44 -9.79 -8.07
CA LYS A 228 10.36 -10.92 -7.85
C LYS A 228 11.76 -10.64 -8.41
N ALA A 229 11.85 -10.14 -9.65
CA ALA A 229 13.12 -9.81 -10.28
C ALA A 229 13.85 -8.66 -9.54
N VAL A 230 13.12 -7.63 -9.09
CA VAL A 230 13.71 -6.53 -8.30
C VAL A 230 14.21 -7.01 -6.94
N ALA A 231 13.47 -7.92 -6.29
CA ALA A 231 13.87 -8.47 -4.99
C ALA A 231 15.25 -9.13 -5.02
N THR A 232 15.59 -9.84 -6.10
CA THR A 232 16.89 -10.55 -6.22
C THR A 232 18.11 -9.63 -6.28
N THR A 233 17.91 -8.33 -6.57
CA THR A 233 19.01 -7.36 -6.64
C THR A 233 19.60 -6.99 -5.28
N GLY A 234 18.86 -7.19 -4.18
CA GLY A 234 19.21 -6.74 -2.84
C GLY A 234 19.28 -5.21 -2.66
N LYS A 235 18.98 -4.42 -3.71
CA LYS A 235 18.94 -2.95 -3.63
C LYS A 235 17.71 -2.48 -2.85
N PRO A 236 17.78 -1.33 -2.15
CA PRO A 236 16.57 -0.68 -1.62
C PRO A 236 15.52 -0.46 -2.71
N VAL A 237 14.26 -0.70 -2.38
CA VAL A 237 13.13 -0.58 -3.32
C VAL A 237 12.15 0.47 -2.84
N LEU A 238 11.84 1.45 -3.67
CA LEU A 238 10.76 2.40 -3.45
C LEU A 238 9.53 1.91 -4.23
N LEU A 239 8.54 1.40 -3.49
CA LEU A 239 7.31 0.83 -4.05
C LEU A 239 6.17 1.84 -4.01
N LYS A 240 5.79 2.38 -5.18
CA LYS A 240 4.66 3.32 -5.30
C LYS A 240 3.33 2.58 -5.26
N ARG A 241 2.38 3.11 -4.47
CA ARG A 241 0.99 2.64 -4.45
C ARG A 241 0.32 2.86 -5.80
N SER A 242 -0.42 1.89 -6.29
CA SER A 242 -1.23 2.02 -7.51
C SER A 242 -2.45 2.91 -7.29
N PHE A 243 -2.99 3.48 -8.40
CA PHE A 243 -4.05 4.49 -8.39
C PHE A 243 -5.38 4.04 -7.75
N ALA A 244 -5.66 2.75 -7.72
CA ALA A 244 -6.90 2.17 -7.20
C ALA A 244 -6.63 1.05 -6.18
N ALA A 245 -5.36 0.92 -5.73
CA ALA A 245 -4.98 -0.13 -4.81
C ALA A 245 -5.46 0.17 -3.38
N THR A 246 -6.03 -0.83 -2.74
CA THR A 246 -6.26 -0.84 -1.30
C THR A 246 -4.92 -0.89 -0.56
N LEU A 247 -4.92 -0.57 0.74
CA LEU A 247 -3.72 -0.69 1.57
C LEU A 247 -3.26 -2.14 1.71
N ASP A 248 -4.19 -3.09 1.71
CA ASP A 248 -3.90 -4.53 1.74
C ASP A 248 -3.18 -5.00 0.47
N GLU A 249 -3.66 -4.60 -0.71
CA GLU A 249 -3.00 -4.92 -1.97
C GLU A 249 -1.58 -4.34 -2.05
N TRP A 250 -1.40 -3.11 -1.54
CA TRP A 250 -0.09 -2.47 -1.48
C TRP A 250 0.87 -3.21 -0.53
N LEU A 251 0.40 -3.60 0.66
CA LEU A 251 1.19 -4.40 1.61
C LEU A 251 1.54 -5.78 1.04
N ARG A 252 0.60 -6.45 0.34
CA ARG A 252 0.87 -7.72 -0.34
C ARG A 252 1.87 -7.59 -1.48
N ALA A 253 1.84 -6.49 -2.21
CA ALA A 253 2.86 -6.22 -3.22
C ALA A 253 4.26 -6.06 -2.58
N ALA A 254 4.35 -5.38 -1.44
CA ALA A 254 5.60 -5.32 -0.67
C ALA A 254 6.04 -6.70 -0.14
N GLU A 255 5.10 -7.56 0.25
CA GLU A 255 5.39 -8.92 0.70
C GLU A 255 6.06 -9.78 -0.39
N TYR A 256 5.74 -9.58 -1.68
CA TYR A 256 6.45 -10.25 -2.78
C TYR A 256 7.95 -9.92 -2.80
N LEU A 257 8.32 -8.67 -2.50
CA LEU A 257 9.71 -8.26 -2.36
C LEU A 257 10.38 -8.95 -1.15
N ALA A 258 9.68 -8.98 0.00
CA ALA A 258 10.19 -9.59 1.21
C ALA A 258 10.36 -11.11 1.08
N LEU A 259 9.42 -11.80 0.44
CA LEU A 259 9.51 -13.23 0.14
C LEU A 259 10.65 -13.55 -0.84
N GLY A 260 10.95 -12.62 -1.76
CA GLY A 260 12.12 -12.69 -2.63
C GLY A 260 13.46 -12.40 -1.93
N GLY A 261 13.45 -12.21 -0.60
CA GLY A 261 14.65 -11.99 0.21
C GLY A 261 15.06 -10.53 0.41
N ASN A 262 14.23 -9.57 -0.03
CA ASN A 262 14.54 -8.15 0.08
C ASN A 262 13.51 -7.40 0.95
N GLU A 263 13.87 -7.13 2.21
CA GLU A 263 13.06 -6.34 3.15
C GLU A 263 13.44 -4.83 3.16
N ARG A 264 14.37 -4.39 2.34
CA ARG A 264 14.79 -2.98 2.21
C ARG A 264 13.78 -2.21 1.35
N ILE A 265 12.56 -2.07 1.85
CA ILE A 265 11.40 -1.54 1.12
C ILE A 265 10.98 -0.21 1.72
N ILE A 266 10.82 0.80 0.87
CA ILE A 266 10.25 2.11 1.17
C ILE A 266 8.91 2.19 0.46
N LEU A 267 7.82 2.36 1.20
CA LEU A 267 6.51 2.59 0.64
C LEU A 267 6.38 4.04 0.16
N CYS A 268 5.71 4.27 -0.97
CA CYS A 268 5.49 5.60 -1.49
C CYS A 268 4.01 5.82 -1.84
N GLU A 269 3.30 6.57 -0.99
CA GLU A 269 1.96 7.08 -1.32
C GLU A 269 2.09 8.15 -2.41
N ARG A 270 1.16 8.20 -3.37
CA ARG A 270 1.20 9.12 -4.51
C ARG A 270 -0.18 9.60 -5.01
N GLY A 271 -1.19 9.38 -4.19
CA GLY A 271 -2.58 9.69 -4.51
C GLY A 271 -3.31 8.56 -5.26
N ILE A 272 -4.59 8.52 -5.04
CA ILE A 272 -5.53 7.56 -5.63
C ILE A 272 -6.49 8.28 -6.60
N ARG A 273 -7.06 7.54 -7.54
CA ARG A 273 -8.13 8.05 -8.40
C ARG A 273 -9.42 8.20 -7.62
N THR A 274 -10.00 9.38 -7.72
CA THR A 274 -11.33 9.71 -7.19
C THR A 274 -12.12 10.45 -8.25
N PHE A 275 -13.28 10.95 -7.88
CA PHE A 275 -14.11 11.82 -8.73
C PHE A 275 -13.60 13.28 -8.79
N SER A 276 -12.67 13.69 -7.92
CA SER A 276 -12.07 15.03 -7.95
C SER A 276 -11.29 15.27 -9.23
N ARG A 277 -11.42 16.45 -9.83
CA ARG A 277 -10.77 16.85 -11.08
C ARG A 277 -9.76 17.98 -10.89
N GLU A 278 -9.71 18.56 -9.70
CA GLU A 278 -8.87 19.71 -9.36
C GLU A 278 -7.40 19.33 -9.16
N THR A 279 -7.17 18.03 -8.91
CA THR A 279 -5.84 17.44 -8.78
C THR A 279 -5.71 16.21 -9.70
N ARG A 280 -4.49 15.85 -10.01
CA ARG A 280 -4.20 14.65 -10.81
C ARG A 280 -4.67 13.36 -10.12
N CYS A 281 -4.48 13.29 -8.81
CA CYS A 281 -4.96 12.25 -7.92
C CYS A 281 -5.28 12.87 -6.56
N THR A 282 -6.19 12.29 -5.81
CA THR A 282 -6.44 12.70 -4.43
C THR A 282 -5.39 12.07 -3.52
N LEU A 283 -4.60 12.88 -2.83
CA LEU A 283 -3.63 12.39 -1.84
C LEU A 283 -4.39 11.76 -0.66
N ASP A 284 -4.16 10.47 -0.44
CA ASP A 284 -4.74 9.74 0.69
C ASP A 284 -3.84 9.90 1.92
N ILE A 285 -4.02 11.01 2.64
CA ILE A 285 -3.27 11.30 3.88
C ILE A 285 -3.52 10.22 4.93
N SER A 286 -4.72 9.65 4.99
CA SER A 286 -5.07 8.60 5.95
C SER A 286 -4.30 7.30 5.74
N ALA A 287 -3.80 7.06 4.52
CA ALA A 287 -2.96 5.90 4.24
C ALA A 287 -1.66 5.88 5.07
N ILE A 288 -1.13 7.04 5.44
CA ILE A 288 0.14 7.15 6.17
C ILE A 288 0.02 6.52 7.56
N PRO A 289 -0.83 7.03 8.48
CA PRO A 289 -0.96 6.44 9.82
C PRO A 289 -1.51 5.01 9.76
N LEU A 290 -2.45 4.69 8.85
CA LEU A 290 -2.98 3.35 8.73
C LEU A 290 -1.91 2.31 8.33
N MET A 291 -1.02 2.64 7.39
CA MET A 291 0.07 1.74 7.02
C MET A 291 1.11 1.59 8.13
N LYS A 292 1.35 2.63 8.93
CA LYS A 292 2.22 2.53 10.11
C LYS A 292 1.66 1.58 11.18
N GLU A 293 0.34 1.49 11.31
CA GLU A 293 -0.29 0.48 12.17
C GLU A 293 -0.24 -0.93 11.56
N LEU A 294 -0.32 -1.05 10.23
CA LEU A 294 -0.35 -2.34 9.54
C LEU A 294 1.04 -2.96 9.38
N CYS A 295 2.07 -2.15 9.14
CA CYS A 295 3.43 -2.65 8.87
C CYS A 295 4.49 -1.74 9.50
N ARG A 296 5.74 -2.23 9.49
CA ARG A 296 6.91 -1.50 10.04
C ARG A 296 7.71 -0.73 8.99
N LEU A 297 7.31 -0.77 7.71
CA LEU A 297 8.08 -0.18 6.62
C LEU A 297 8.02 1.36 6.63
N PRO A 298 9.11 2.05 6.27
CA PRO A 298 9.08 3.50 6.11
C PRO A 298 8.18 3.90 4.93
N ILE A 299 7.48 5.03 5.09
CA ILE A 299 6.54 5.58 4.11
C ILE A 299 6.99 6.98 3.73
N VAL A 300 7.15 7.23 2.44
CA VAL A 300 7.34 8.56 1.85
C VAL A 300 6.12 8.95 1.01
N VAL A 301 5.96 10.23 0.72
CA VAL A 301 4.81 10.74 -0.04
C VAL A 301 5.27 11.51 -1.26
N ASP A 302 4.84 11.07 -2.43
CA ASP A 302 5.04 11.78 -3.71
C ASP A 302 3.94 12.82 -3.90
N VAL A 303 4.20 14.03 -3.42
CA VAL A 303 3.25 15.13 -3.48
C VAL A 303 3.07 15.68 -4.90
N SER A 304 4.11 15.62 -5.75
CA SER A 304 4.03 16.10 -7.14
C SER A 304 3.06 15.28 -7.98
N HIS A 305 3.17 13.94 -7.91
CA HIS A 305 2.27 13.08 -8.68
C HIS A 305 0.86 12.96 -8.07
N ALA A 306 0.70 13.25 -6.79
CA ALA A 306 -0.63 13.35 -6.18
C ALA A 306 -1.34 14.63 -6.67
N ALA A 307 -0.71 15.78 -6.51
CA ALA A 307 -1.30 17.07 -6.85
C ALA A 307 -1.47 17.26 -8.37
N GLY A 308 -0.41 17.01 -9.15
CA GLY A 308 -0.36 17.35 -10.57
C GLY A 308 -0.30 18.85 -10.85
N ARG A 309 -0.10 19.67 -9.81
CA ARG A 309 -0.04 21.15 -9.83
C ARG A 309 0.87 21.66 -8.72
N ARG A 310 1.47 22.83 -8.91
CA ARG A 310 2.56 23.34 -8.04
C ARG A 310 2.07 24.07 -6.79
N ASP A 311 0.98 24.81 -6.92
CA ASP A 311 0.51 25.80 -5.94
C ASP A 311 0.12 25.19 -4.58
N ILE A 312 -0.29 23.94 -4.53
CA ILE A 312 -0.68 23.26 -3.30
C ILE A 312 0.41 22.34 -2.73
N LEU A 313 1.55 22.16 -3.42
CA LEU A 313 2.61 21.23 -2.96
C LEU A 313 3.13 21.57 -1.55
N PRO A 314 3.34 22.84 -1.15
CA PRO A 314 3.81 23.16 0.20
C PRO A 314 2.83 22.71 1.29
N ALA A 315 1.52 22.83 1.05
CA ALA A 315 0.49 22.40 1.99
C ALA A 315 0.44 20.88 2.10
N LEU A 316 0.50 20.15 0.97
CA LEU A 316 0.49 18.69 0.94
C LEU A 316 1.76 18.10 1.56
N ALA A 317 2.93 18.73 1.36
CA ALA A 317 4.18 18.28 1.96
C ALA A 317 4.13 18.40 3.49
N ARG A 318 3.69 19.53 4.03
CA ARG A 318 3.50 19.71 5.49
C ARG A 318 2.47 18.72 6.05
N ALA A 319 1.33 18.57 5.40
CA ALA A 319 0.30 17.64 5.83
C ALA A 319 0.82 16.19 5.86
N SER A 320 1.64 15.80 4.87
CA SER A 320 2.23 14.47 4.81
C SER A 320 3.20 14.20 5.97
N LEU A 321 4.07 15.16 6.27
CA LEU A 321 5.00 15.06 7.41
C LEU A 321 4.27 15.08 8.74
N ALA A 322 3.26 15.94 8.90
CA ALA A 322 2.42 15.99 10.10
C ALA A 322 1.62 14.69 10.31
N ALA A 323 1.24 13.98 9.24
CA ALA A 323 0.61 12.66 9.32
C ALA A 323 1.61 11.54 9.66
N GLY A 324 2.90 11.85 9.82
CA GLY A 324 3.95 10.91 10.21
C GLY A 324 4.66 10.22 9.04
N ALA A 325 4.66 10.81 7.84
CA ALA A 325 5.48 10.32 6.72
C ALA A 325 6.97 10.45 7.05
N HIS A 326 7.76 9.48 6.63
CA HIS A 326 9.22 9.45 6.78
C HIS A 326 9.95 10.25 5.69
N GLY A 327 9.23 10.99 4.88
CA GLY A 327 9.78 11.88 3.87
C GLY A 327 8.79 12.23 2.77
N ILE A 328 9.26 13.09 1.88
CA ILE A 328 8.51 13.53 0.69
C ILE A 328 9.30 13.28 -0.58
N MET A 329 8.58 13.10 -1.69
CA MET A 329 9.15 13.10 -3.03
C MET A 329 8.57 14.28 -3.82
N VAL A 330 9.46 15.05 -4.46
CA VAL A 330 9.10 16.27 -5.19
C VAL A 330 9.80 16.31 -6.54
N GLU A 331 9.09 16.67 -7.59
CA GLU A 331 9.67 16.89 -8.91
C GLU A 331 10.20 18.34 -9.03
N VAL A 332 11.46 18.46 -9.45
CA VAL A 332 12.19 19.73 -9.58
C VAL A 332 12.91 19.76 -10.92
N HIS A 333 12.73 20.85 -11.66
CA HIS A 333 13.38 21.06 -12.96
C HIS A 333 13.93 22.48 -13.06
N PRO A 334 15.13 22.72 -13.63
CA PRO A 334 15.69 24.06 -13.70
C PRO A 334 14.89 25.03 -14.56
N THR A 335 14.08 24.48 -15.49
CA THR A 335 13.23 25.26 -16.40
C THR A 335 11.99 24.43 -16.73
N PRO A 336 10.98 24.33 -15.81
CA PRO A 336 9.88 23.36 -15.90
C PRO A 336 9.07 23.42 -17.21
N HIS A 337 8.89 24.61 -17.78
CA HIS A 337 8.12 24.78 -19.03
C HIS A 337 8.80 24.16 -20.27
N LEU A 338 10.11 23.86 -20.20
CA LEU A 338 10.87 23.18 -21.23
C LEU A 338 10.98 21.67 -20.98
N ALA A 339 10.52 21.18 -19.82
CA ALA A 339 10.62 19.77 -19.46
C ALA A 339 9.90 18.86 -20.47
N ARG A 340 10.57 17.78 -20.84
CA ARG A 340 10.06 16.78 -21.81
C ARG A 340 8.97 15.88 -21.22
N SER A 341 8.75 15.94 -19.91
CA SER A 341 7.70 15.19 -19.21
C SER A 341 7.19 15.95 -17.99
N ASP A 342 5.88 15.85 -17.72
CA ASP A 342 5.17 16.35 -16.54
C ASP A 342 5.54 17.81 -16.16
N SER A 343 5.63 18.71 -17.17
CA SER A 343 6.06 20.11 -17.06
C SER A 343 5.22 20.94 -16.08
N GLU A 344 3.94 20.60 -15.89
CA GLU A 344 2.99 21.40 -15.11
C GLU A 344 3.18 21.25 -13.59
N GLN A 345 3.67 20.08 -13.13
CA GLN A 345 3.76 19.76 -11.72
C GLN A 345 5.16 19.93 -11.11
N GLN A 346 6.21 20.06 -11.92
CA GLN A 346 7.58 20.22 -11.44
C GLN A 346 7.80 21.63 -10.90
N LEU A 347 8.39 21.76 -9.73
CA LEU A 347 8.84 23.05 -9.19
C LEU A 347 10.08 23.53 -9.96
N ASP A 348 10.22 24.85 -10.11
CA ASP A 348 11.53 25.41 -10.41
C ASP A 348 12.43 25.47 -9.16
N LEU A 349 13.66 25.92 -9.33
CA LEU A 349 14.65 25.93 -8.25
C LEU A 349 14.26 26.88 -7.10
N GLU A 350 13.69 28.04 -7.42
CA GLU A 350 13.25 29.03 -6.41
C GLU A 350 12.05 28.53 -5.62
N GLN A 351 11.05 27.98 -6.31
CA GLN A 351 9.88 27.38 -5.68
C GLN A 351 10.27 26.22 -4.76
N PHE A 352 11.25 25.40 -5.17
CA PHE A 352 11.76 24.33 -4.33
C PHE A 352 12.52 24.86 -3.11
N ALA A 353 13.34 25.90 -3.25
CA ALA A 353 14.00 26.54 -2.10
C ALA A 353 12.97 27.05 -1.09
N ALA A 354 11.94 27.75 -1.55
CA ALA A 354 10.85 28.24 -0.70
C ALA A 354 10.09 27.09 -0.01
N LEU A 355 9.86 25.97 -0.70
CA LEU A 355 9.30 24.77 -0.12
C LEU A 355 10.19 24.24 1.02
N MET A 356 11.50 24.10 0.79
CA MET A 356 12.44 23.58 1.80
C MET A 356 12.52 24.50 3.01
N ASP A 357 12.54 25.82 2.82
CA ASP A 357 12.53 26.80 3.92
C ASP A 357 11.26 26.67 4.77
N GLY A 358 10.11 26.45 4.13
CA GLY A 358 8.83 26.23 4.81
C GLY A 358 8.72 24.87 5.55
N LEU A 359 9.60 23.91 5.25
CA LEU A 359 9.64 22.59 5.89
C LEU A 359 10.77 22.42 6.92
N ARG A 360 11.67 23.41 7.05
CA ARG A 360 12.80 23.34 8.01
C ARG A 360 12.38 23.02 9.46
N PRO A 361 11.28 23.56 10.00
CA PRO A 361 10.86 23.24 11.37
C PRO A 361 10.60 21.75 11.59
N GLU A 362 9.95 21.07 10.63
CA GLU A 362 9.65 19.64 10.70
C GLU A 362 10.92 18.78 10.64
N PHE A 363 11.90 19.17 9.81
CA PHE A 363 13.18 18.49 9.70
C PHE A 363 14.09 18.73 10.90
N LEU A 364 14.14 19.95 11.43
CA LEU A 364 14.94 20.31 12.60
C LEU A 364 14.35 19.77 13.89
N GLY A 365 13.02 19.74 14.02
CA GLY A 365 12.33 19.15 15.17
C GLY A 365 12.62 17.66 15.34
N ALA A 366 12.77 16.93 14.24
CA ALA A 366 13.12 15.50 14.25
C ALA A 366 14.59 15.23 14.66
N GLN A 367 15.46 16.24 14.67
CA GLN A 367 16.87 16.14 15.10
C GLN A 367 17.09 16.60 16.55
N SER A 368 16.04 17.08 17.25
CA SER A 368 16.15 17.52 18.63
C SER A 368 16.37 16.31 19.57
N PRO A 369 17.29 16.40 20.55
CA PRO A 369 17.52 15.34 21.55
C PRO A 369 16.26 14.93 22.33
N ALA A 370 15.26 15.83 22.44
CA ALA A 370 13.97 15.53 23.07
C ALA A 370 13.10 14.54 22.27
N ALA A 371 13.29 14.43 20.95
CA ALA A 371 12.60 13.43 20.13
C ALA A 371 13.25 12.02 20.24
N ALA A 372 14.53 11.97 20.60
CA ALA A 372 15.24 10.71 20.83
C ALA A 372 14.91 10.09 22.19
N ALA A 373 14.58 10.89 23.20
CA ALA A 373 14.27 10.41 24.54
C ALA A 373 12.89 9.73 24.67
N ASN A 374 11.96 9.98 23.74
CA ASN A 374 10.65 9.32 23.72
C ASN A 374 10.63 7.97 23.00
N LEU A 375 11.78 7.46 22.57
CA LEU A 375 11.94 6.16 21.91
C LEU A 375 12.68 5.13 22.81
N GLU A 376 13.09 5.52 24.03
CA GLU A 376 13.77 4.65 24.99
C GLU A 376 12.89 4.28 26.23
N ASP A 377 11.63 4.74 26.29
CA ASP A 377 10.60 4.27 27.23
C ASP A 377 9.54 3.45 26.46
#